data_be485bed160a7beece2a04c20d23aa5a
#
_entry.id   be485bed160a7beece2a04c20d23aa5a
#
_cell.length_a   1.000
_cell.length_b   1.000
_cell.length_c   1.000
_cell.angle_alpha   90.00
_cell.angle_beta   90.00
_cell.angle_gamma   90.00
#
_symmetry.space_group_name_H-M   'P 1'
#
loop_
_entity.id
_entity.type
_entity.pdbx_description
1 polymer ?
#
loop_
_entity_poly.entity_id
_entity_poly.type
_entity_poly.pdbx_seq_one_letter_code
_entity_poly.pdbx_strand_id
1 'polypeptide(L)'
;MSSSPANPVTPGVPAGVQPPIEGAQAPAGVDPRLFRRVFGRFATGVTVITTTVGGVDHAMTANSVTSVSIEPLQVLACVHVESRVHDAIVESGVWGVSILPAGARGTADWLATKGRPVHGQLDRIPFTRGPATDVPLLTDALARLECRTAAVHPAGDHAIIVGEVVGLDATDDPDAALIFYRGEYRSLD
;
A
#
# COMPACT_ATOMS: atom_id res chain seq x y z
N MET A 1 -10.59 -26.94 -40.42
CA MET A 1 -10.87 -26.84 -38.99
C MET A 1 -9.52 -26.69 -38.30
N SER A 2 -9.11 -25.49 -38.02
CA SER A 2 -7.81 -25.16 -37.40
C SER A 2 -8.08 -24.81 -35.94
N SER A 3 -7.64 -25.62 -35.00
CA SER A 3 -7.73 -25.37 -33.57
C SER A 3 -6.58 -24.48 -33.17
N SER A 4 -6.91 -23.26 -32.70
CA SER A 4 -5.98 -22.32 -32.08
C SER A 4 -5.49 -22.90 -30.74
N PRO A 5 -4.19 -22.82 -30.41
CA PRO A 5 -3.71 -23.28 -29.10
C PRO A 5 -4.13 -22.32 -28.01
N ALA A 6 -4.67 -22.87 -26.92
CA ALA A 6 -5.00 -22.12 -25.72
C ALA A 6 -3.73 -21.56 -25.07
N ASN A 7 -3.75 -20.27 -24.77
CA ASN A 7 -2.69 -19.58 -24.02
C ASN A 7 -2.64 -20.16 -22.58
N PRO A 8 -1.46 -20.43 -22.00
CA PRO A 8 -1.36 -20.93 -20.63
C PRO A 8 -1.79 -19.84 -19.65
N VAL A 9 -2.82 -20.14 -18.86
CA VAL A 9 -3.27 -19.28 -17.76
C VAL A 9 -2.23 -19.37 -16.63
N THR A 10 -1.53 -18.29 -16.38
CA THR A 10 -0.66 -18.14 -15.21
C THR A 10 -1.54 -18.10 -13.94
N PRO A 11 -1.31 -18.96 -12.93
CA PRO A 11 -2.12 -18.96 -11.73
C PRO A 11 -1.89 -17.69 -10.91
N GLY A 12 -2.96 -16.98 -10.55
CA GLY A 12 -2.95 -15.93 -9.52
C GLY A 12 -3.22 -14.50 -9.97
N VAL A 13 -3.40 -14.20 -11.25
CA VAL A 13 -3.77 -12.84 -11.71
C VAL A 13 -5.29 -12.78 -11.90
N PRO A 14 -6.02 -11.91 -11.16
CA PRO A 14 -7.46 -11.72 -11.38
C PRO A 14 -7.74 -11.29 -12.83
N ALA A 15 -8.84 -11.78 -13.41
CA ALA A 15 -9.29 -11.37 -14.73
C ALA A 15 -9.59 -9.85 -14.72
N GLY A 16 -8.84 -9.08 -15.54
CA GLY A 16 -9.00 -7.61 -15.63
C GLY A 16 -7.70 -6.81 -15.58
N VAL A 17 -6.54 -7.47 -15.43
CA VAL A 17 -5.25 -6.79 -15.51
C VAL A 17 -5.01 -6.33 -16.95
N GLN A 18 -5.07 -5.02 -17.17
CA GLN A 18 -4.62 -4.44 -18.44
C GLN A 18 -3.09 -4.42 -18.47
N PRO A 19 -2.47 -4.78 -19.61
CA PRO A 19 -1.02 -4.67 -19.74
C PRO A 19 -0.57 -3.21 -19.55
N PRO A 20 0.68 -2.98 -19.11
CA PRO A 20 1.25 -1.64 -19.03
C PRO A 20 1.06 -0.91 -20.37
N ILE A 21 0.77 0.38 -20.33
CA ILE A 21 0.81 1.21 -21.54
C ILE A 21 2.29 1.27 -21.96
N GLU A 22 2.68 0.41 -22.89
CA GLU A 22 4.04 0.39 -23.42
C GLU A 22 4.37 1.77 -24.01
N GLY A 23 5.50 2.35 -23.58
CA GLY A 23 6.04 3.56 -24.16
C GLY A 23 5.55 4.88 -23.60
N ALA A 24 4.90 4.92 -22.44
CA ALA A 24 4.60 6.17 -21.75
C ALA A 24 5.90 6.85 -21.27
N GLN A 25 6.63 7.49 -22.19
CA GLN A 25 7.69 8.43 -21.81
C GLN A 25 7.04 9.68 -21.24
N ALA A 26 7.64 10.25 -20.18
CA ALA A 26 7.23 11.56 -19.69
C ALA A 26 7.19 12.55 -20.88
N PRO A 27 6.14 13.39 -21.01
CA PRO A 27 6.09 14.39 -22.06
C PRO A 27 7.38 15.21 -22.06
N ALA A 28 7.95 15.44 -23.23
CA ALA A 28 9.15 16.25 -23.36
C ALA A 28 8.91 17.62 -22.71
N GLY A 29 9.70 17.96 -21.67
CA GLY A 29 9.63 19.25 -20.96
C GLY A 29 9.06 19.22 -19.54
N VAL A 30 8.59 18.08 -19.02
CA VAL A 30 8.16 17.99 -17.60
C VAL A 30 9.33 17.53 -16.74
N ASP A 31 9.79 18.39 -15.81
CA ASP A 31 10.86 18.07 -14.87
C ASP A 31 10.31 17.24 -13.70
N PRO A 32 10.82 16.00 -13.46
CA PRO A 32 10.39 15.17 -12.34
C PRO A 32 10.63 15.83 -10.95
N ARG A 33 11.62 16.71 -10.83
CA ARG A 33 11.87 17.47 -9.59
C ARG A 33 10.76 18.50 -9.36
N LEU A 34 10.31 19.17 -10.44
CA LEU A 34 9.17 20.09 -10.36
C LEU A 34 7.89 19.33 -10.00
N PHE A 35 7.65 18.18 -10.62
CA PHE A 35 6.51 17.32 -10.29
C PHE A 35 6.47 16.98 -8.78
N ARG A 36 7.59 16.49 -8.22
CA ARG A 36 7.66 16.20 -6.77
C ARG A 36 7.40 17.43 -5.89
N ARG A 37 7.89 18.61 -6.29
CA ARG A 37 7.63 19.86 -5.54
C ARG A 37 6.17 20.29 -5.60
N VAL A 38 5.53 20.15 -6.76
CA VAL A 38 4.12 20.50 -6.96
C VAL A 38 3.24 19.53 -6.18
N PHE A 39 3.46 18.22 -6.39
CA PHE A 39 2.65 17.19 -5.74
C PHE A 39 2.90 17.12 -4.22
N GLY A 40 4.09 17.45 -3.76
CA GLY A 40 4.39 17.59 -2.32
C GLY A 40 3.59 18.67 -1.61
N ARG A 41 2.86 19.54 -2.32
CA ARG A 41 1.91 20.51 -1.71
C ARG A 41 0.54 19.89 -1.41
N PHE A 42 0.32 18.68 -1.85
CA PHE A 42 -0.85 17.88 -1.48
C PHE A 42 -0.53 17.15 -0.17
N ALA A 43 -1.10 17.62 0.94
CA ALA A 43 -0.93 16.97 2.23
C ALA A 43 -1.69 15.64 2.25
N THR A 44 -1.03 14.58 2.71
CA THR A 44 -1.62 13.25 2.83
C THR A 44 -1.47 12.73 4.25
N GLY A 45 -2.37 11.82 4.66
CA GLY A 45 -2.10 10.95 5.80
C GLY A 45 -0.90 10.04 5.53
N VAL A 46 -0.37 9.46 6.59
CA VAL A 46 0.70 8.45 6.53
C VAL A 46 0.16 7.13 7.04
N THR A 47 0.40 6.07 6.28
CA THR A 47 -0.06 4.72 6.58
C THR A 47 1.09 3.73 6.57
N VAL A 48 0.89 2.58 7.19
CA VAL A 48 1.70 1.38 6.98
C VAL A 48 0.86 0.34 6.28
N ILE A 49 1.37 -0.15 5.14
CA ILE A 49 0.81 -1.29 4.43
C ILE A 49 1.56 -2.54 4.89
N THR A 50 0.82 -3.60 5.20
CA THR A 50 1.37 -4.87 5.67
C THR A 50 0.77 -6.04 4.90
N THR A 51 1.52 -7.13 4.81
CA THR A 51 1.04 -8.43 4.32
C THR A 51 1.95 -9.53 4.84
N THR A 52 1.55 -10.79 4.68
CA THR A 52 2.33 -11.95 5.12
C THR A 52 2.41 -12.99 3.98
N VAL A 53 3.61 -13.45 3.67
CA VAL A 53 3.87 -14.51 2.70
C VAL A 53 4.86 -15.50 3.28
N GLY A 54 4.55 -16.80 3.22
CA GLY A 54 5.44 -17.86 3.72
C GLY A 54 5.80 -17.72 5.21
N GLY A 55 4.93 -17.11 6.02
CA GLY A 55 5.19 -16.81 7.44
C GLY A 55 6.12 -15.62 7.68
N VAL A 56 6.47 -14.86 6.63
CA VAL A 56 7.27 -13.63 6.73
C VAL A 56 6.37 -12.40 6.59
N ASP A 57 6.45 -11.51 7.57
CA ASP A 57 5.74 -10.25 7.55
C ASP A 57 6.48 -9.21 6.72
N HIS A 58 5.78 -8.61 5.79
CA HIS A 58 6.24 -7.49 4.98
C HIS A 58 5.50 -6.22 5.37
N ALA A 59 6.21 -5.12 5.47
CA ALA A 59 5.64 -3.83 5.81
C ALA A 59 6.30 -2.68 5.05
N MET A 60 5.55 -1.63 4.74
CA MET A 60 6.10 -0.39 4.18
C MET A 60 5.24 0.81 4.57
N THR A 61 5.90 1.95 4.73
CA THR A 61 5.20 3.24 4.84
C THR A 61 4.70 3.68 3.48
N ALA A 62 3.45 4.11 3.43
CA ALA A 62 2.82 4.66 2.24
C ALA A 62 1.97 5.88 2.59
N ASN A 63 1.93 6.84 1.67
CA ASN A 63 1.03 7.99 1.70
C ASN A 63 0.10 8.04 0.47
N SER A 64 0.07 6.94 -0.27
CA SER A 64 -0.68 6.77 -1.53
C SER A 64 -1.96 5.94 -1.34
N VAL A 65 -2.51 5.91 -0.13
CA VAL A 65 -3.76 5.21 0.16
C VAL A 65 -4.94 6.17 0.01
N THR A 66 -6.02 5.73 -0.64
CA THR A 66 -7.26 6.50 -0.75
C THR A 66 -8.49 5.60 -0.77
N SER A 67 -9.61 6.13 -0.28
CA SER A 67 -10.94 5.52 -0.43
C SER A 67 -11.38 5.57 -1.90
N VAL A 68 -11.95 4.48 -2.39
CA VAL A 68 -12.41 4.34 -3.79
C VAL A 68 -13.93 4.26 -3.86
N SER A 69 -14.55 3.42 -3.05
CA SER A 69 -15.99 3.12 -3.13
C SER A 69 -16.53 2.75 -1.76
N ILE A 70 -17.82 3.02 -1.57
CA ILE A 70 -18.58 2.59 -0.40
C ILE A 70 -19.43 1.36 -0.72
N GLU A 71 -19.78 1.14 -1.98
CA GLU A 71 -20.58 -0.02 -2.40
C GLU A 71 -19.99 -0.63 -3.69
N PRO A 72 -19.20 -1.69 -3.61
CA PRO A 72 -18.62 -2.30 -2.39
C PRO A 72 -17.59 -1.38 -1.71
N LEU A 73 -17.27 -1.68 -0.44
CA LEU A 73 -16.23 -0.96 0.30
C LEU A 73 -14.86 -1.23 -0.32
N GLN A 74 -14.24 -0.21 -0.89
CA GLN A 74 -12.94 -0.35 -1.55
C GLN A 74 -12.00 0.80 -1.22
N VAL A 75 -10.72 0.44 -1.13
CA VAL A 75 -9.59 1.37 -1.04
C VAL A 75 -8.56 1.02 -2.10
N LEU A 76 -7.68 1.96 -2.42
CA LEU A 76 -6.50 1.66 -3.24
C LEU A 76 -5.22 2.13 -2.56
N ALA A 77 -4.11 1.51 -2.98
CA ALA A 77 -2.76 1.95 -2.68
C ALA A 77 -1.91 1.91 -3.96
N CYS A 78 -1.00 2.89 -4.13
CA CYS A 78 0.01 2.83 -5.18
C CYS A 78 1.31 2.31 -4.58
N VAL A 79 1.81 1.18 -5.10
CA VAL A 79 2.99 0.48 -4.60
C VAL A 79 4.00 0.33 -5.72
N HIS A 80 5.27 0.70 -5.45
CA HIS A 80 6.35 0.57 -6.44
C HIS A 80 6.55 -0.90 -6.81
N VAL A 81 6.60 -1.21 -8.10
CA VAL A 81 6.65 -2.60 -8.61
C VAL A 81 7.91 -3.38 -8.18
N GLU A 82 9.04 -2.68 -7.93
CA GLU A 82 10.26 -3.31 -7.41
C GLU A 82 10.25 -3.48 -5.88
N SER A 83 9.16 -3.09 -5.20
CA SER A 83 9.06 -3.24 -3.76
C SER A 83 8.69 -4.68 -3.39
N ARG A 84 9.37 -5.23 -2.38
CA ARG A 84 9.03 -6.57 -1.86
C ARG A 84 7.59 -6.68 -1.35
N VAL A 85 7.01 -5.56 -0.91
CA VAL A 85 5.61 -5.53 -0.45
C VAL A 85 4.65 -5.67 -1.63
N HIS A 86 5.00 -5.15 -2.82
CA HIS A 86 4.22 -5.36 -4.04
C HIS A 86 4.08 -6.86 -4.35
N ASP A 87 5.20 -7.56 -4.49
CA ASP A 87 5.21 -8.98 -4.83
C ASP A 87 4.49 -9.81 -3.75
N ALA A 88 4.73 -9.47 -2.48
CA ALA A 88 4.07 -10.14 -1.36
C ALA A 88 2.55 -9.94 -1.35
N ILE A 89 2.03 -8.74 -1.70
CA ILE A 89 0.58 -8.51 -1.82
C ILE A 89 -0.01 -9.28 -2.99
N VAL A 90 0.70 -9.30 -4.12
CA VAL A 90 0.25 -10.05 -5.31
C VAL A 90 0.19 -11.55 -5.02
N GLU A 91 1.17 -12.08 -4.29
CA GLU A 91 1.23 -13.50 -3.93
C GLU A 91 0.19 -13.86 -2.86
N SER A 92 0.06 -13.08 -1.79
CA SER A 92 -0.87 -13.37 -0.67
C SER A 92 -2.32 -13.10 -1.03
N GLY A 93 -2.58 -12.11 -1.89
CA GLY A 93 -3.92 -11.63 -2.20
C GLY A 93 -4.61 -10.86 -1.06
N VAL A 94 -3.91 -10.63 0.07
CA VAL A 94 -4.44 -9.92 1.25
C VAL A 94 -3.44 -8.91 1.80
N TRP A 95 -3.91 -7.82 2.36
CA TRP A 95 -3.07 -6.78 2.93
C TRP A 95 -3.80 -5.94 3.98
N GLY A 96 -3.02 -5.39 4.90
CA GLY A 96 -3.50 -4.50 5.95
C GLY A 96 -3.08 -3.05 5.69
N VAL A 97 -3.87 -2.13 6.22
CA VAL A 97 -3.54 -0.70 6.30
C VAL A 97 -3.66 -0.25 7.75
N SER A 98 -2.63 0.39 8.26
CA SER A 98 -2.64 1.04 9.58
C SER A 98 -2.41 2.53 9.40
N ILE A 99 -3.37 3.38 9.79
CA ILE A 99 -3.28 4.84 9.72
C ILE A 99 -2.51 5.34 10.94
N LEU A 100 -1.43 6.06 10.72
CA LEU A 100 -0.48 6.40 11.78
C LEU A 100 -0.86 7.66 12.57
N PRO A 101 -0.76 7.63 13.91
CA PRO A 101 -0.83 8.83 14.75
C PRO A 101 0.45 9.68 14.62
N ALA A 102 0.39 10.95 15.01
CA ALA A 102 1.49 11.90 14.97
C ALA A 102 2.76 11.39 15.67
N GLY A 103 2.60 10.65 16.77
CA GLY A 103 3.71 10.05 17.53
C GLY A 103 4.46 8.93 16.81
N ALA A 104 3.91 8.36 15.74
CA ALA A 104 4.48 7.20 15.04
C ALA A 104 5.53 7.55 13.97
N ARG A 105 6.11 8.77 14.00
CA ARG A 105 7.14 9.21 13.05
C ARG A 105 8.30 8.21 12.94
N GLY A 106 8.81 7.69 14.06
CA GLY A 106 9.91 6.72 14.06
C GLY A 106 9.57 5.43 13.30
N THR A 107 8.35 4.94 13.46
CA THR A 107 7.80 3.79 12.72
C THR A 107 7.72 4.10 11.22
N ALA A 108 7.21 5.29 10.88
CA ALA A 108 7.10 5.73 9.49
C ALA A 108 8.48 5.84 8.81
N ASP A 109 9.47 6.46 9.47
CA ASP A 109 10.85 6.58 8.97
C ASP A 109 11.50 5.19 8.78
N TRP A 110 11.36 4.31 9.77
CA TRP A 110 11.89 2.96 9.70
C TRP A 110 11.32 2.19 8.51
N LEU A 111 10.00 2.16 8.37
CA LEU A 111 9.32 1.39 7.32
C LEU A 111 9.38 2.06 5.93
N ALA A 112 9.79 3.33 5.82
CA ALA A 112 10.13 3.99 4.56
C ALA A 112 11.56 3.72 4.09
N THR A 113 12.47 3.27 4.99
CA THR A 113 13.89 3.07 4.67
C THR A 113 14.07 1.92 3.69
N LYS A 114 14.77 2.18 2.56
CA LYS A 114 15.12 1.14 1.58
C LYS A 114 16.21 0.21 2.13
N GLY A 115 16.21 -1.04 1.67
CA GLY A 115 17.25 -2.01 2.03
C GLY A 115 17.12 -2.61 3.44
N ARG A 116 15.98 -2.44 4.12
CA ARG A 116 15.72 -3.12 5.40
C ARG A 116 15.83 -4.64 5.26
N PRO A 117 16.18 -5.36 6.35
CA PRO A 117 16.12 -6.82 6.39
C PRO A 117 14.74 -7.34 5.94
N VAL A 118 14.72 -8.54 5.37
CA VAL A 118 13.44 -9.20 5.00
C VAL A 118 12.70 -9.65 6.25
N HIS A 119 13.44 -10.24 7.21
CA HIS A 119 12.89 -10.71 8.47
C HIS A 119 12.97 -9.65 9.57
N GLY A 120 12.05 -9.71 10.53
CA GLY A 120 12.09 -8.86 11.72
C GLY A 120 11.74 -7.39 11.48
N GLN A 121 11.05 -7.06 10.37
CA GLN A 121 10.69 -5.67 10.07
C GLN A 121 9.79 -5.05 11.14
N LEU A 122 8.97 -5.86 11.79
CA LEU A 122 8.02 -5.48 12.83
C LEU A 122 8.46 -5.86 14.25
N ASP A 123 9.67 -6.41 14.48
CA ASP A 123 10.10 -6.91 15.80
C ASP A 123 10.02 -5.86 16.92
N ARG A 124 10.10 -4.57 16.59
CA ARG A 124 10.04 -3.46 17.54
C ARG A 124 8.79 -2.61 17.40
N ILE A 125 7.84 -3.05 16.60
CA ILE A 125 6.60 -2.34 16.31
C ILE A 125 5.45 -3.22 16.78
N PRO A 126 4.71 -2.82 17.81
CA PRO A 126 3.58 -3.59 18.30
C PRO A 126 2.52 -3.76 17.22
N PHE A 127 2.05 -4.98 17.03
CA PHE A 127 0.96 -5.30 16.11
C PHE A 127 0.10 -6.46 16.62
N THR A 128 -1.08 -6.57 16.08
CA THR A 128 -1.98 -7.72 16.24
C THR A 128 -2.26 -8.34 14.88
N ARG A 129 -2.71 -9.58 14.85
CA ARG A 129 -3.19 -10.23 13.62
C ARG A 129 -4.63 -9.80 13.35
N GLY A 130 -4.89 -9.41 12.12
CA GLY A 130 -6.23 -9.08 11.67
C GLY A 130 -7.14 -10.31 11.67
N PRO A 131 -8.35 -10.24 12.24
CA PRO A 131 -9.24 -11.42 12.38
C PRO A 131 -9.76 -11.94 11.04
N ALA A 132 -9.78 -11.12 9.99
CA ALA A 132 -10.32 -11.52 8.69
C ALA A 132 -9.27 -12.07 7.71
N THR A 133 -8.00 -11.66 7.84
CA THR A 133 -6.95 -11.95 6.85
C THR A 133 -5.62 -12.41 7.46
N ASP A 134 -5.49 -12.37 8.79
CA ASP A 134 -4.26 -12.70 9.54
C ASP A 134 -3.06 -11.80 9.22
N VAL A 135 -3.25 -10.68 8.53
CA VAL A 135 -2.19 -9.70 8.27
C VAL A 135 -1.82 -8.92 9.54
N PRO A 136 -0.56 -8.45 9.68
CA PRO A 136 -0.20 -7.59 10.80
C PRO A 136 -0.93 -6.23 10.73
N LEU A 137 -1.53 -5.80 11.83
CA LEU A 137 -2.14 -4.48 11.99
C LEU A 137 -1.50 -3.79 13.20
N LEU A 138 -0.94 -2.59 13.02
CA LEU A 138 -0.23 -1.90 14.08
C LEU A 138 -1.18 -1.55 15.24
N THR A 139 -0.75 -1.86 16.47
CA THR A 139 -1.60 -1.68 17.66
C THR A 139 -1.90 -0.21 17.95
N ASP A 140 -0.89 0.66 17.74
CA ASP A 140 -0.98 2.09 18.04
C ASP A 140 -1.53 2.92 16.86
N ALA A 141 -2.14 2.28 15.85
CA ALA A 141 -2.75 2.97 14.72
C ALA A 141 -4.09 3.61 15.11
N LEU A 142 -4.39 4.78 14.53
CA LEU A 142 -5.67 5.47 14.69
C LEU A 142 -6.83 4.68 14.08
N ALA A 143 -6.57 3.99 12.99
CA ALA A 143 -7.52 3.10 12.34
C ALA A 143 -6.78 2.02 11.54
N ARG A 144 -7.43 0.89 11.36
CA ARG A 144 -6.87 -0.29 10.69
C ARG A 144 -7.89 -0.86 9.72
N LEU A 145 -7.40 -1.34 8.58
CA LEU A 145 -8.22 -2.00 7.57
C LEU A 145 -7.56 -3.31 7.16
N GLU A 146 -8.38 -4.29 6.89
CA GLU A 146 -8.00 -5.55 6.26
C GLU A 146 -8.61 -5.60 4.87
N CYS A 147 -7.81 -5.92 3.87
CA CYS A 147 -8.21 -5.88 2.48
C CYS A 147 -7.92 -7.21 1.78
N ARG A 148 -8.82 -7.60 0.88
CA ARG A 148 -8.56 -8.60 -0.17
C ARG A 148 -8.30 -7.87 -1.47
N THR A 149 -7.26 -8.26 -2.19
CA THR A 149 -6.92 -7.66 -3.48
C THR A 149 -8.03 -7.95 -4.49
N ALA A 150 -8.71 -6.91 -4.96
CA ALA A 150 -9.76 -6.99 -5.97
C ALA A 150 -9.20 -6.81 -7.38
N ALA A 151 -8.19 -5.93 -7.55
CA ALA A 151 -7.53 -5.68 -8.83
C ALA A 151 -6.11 -5.13 -8.63
N VAL A 152 -5.25 -5.35 -9.61
CA VAL A 152 -3.91 -4.77 -9.71
C VAL A 152 -3.76 -4.17 -11.10
N HIS A 153 -3.53 -2.86 -11.17
CA HIS A 153 -3.37 -2.14 -12.44
C HIS A 153 -1.95 -1.58 -12.55
N PRO A 154 -1.20 -1.94 -13.58
CA PRO A 154 0.11 -1.33 -13.86
C PRO A 154 -0.02 0.19 -14.08
N ALA A 155 0.86 0.97 -13.48
CA ALA A 155 0.86 2.42 -13.57
C ALA A 155 2.29 2.99 -13.54
N GLY A 156 3.01 2.89 -14.64
CA GLY A 156 4.42 3.31 -14.74
C GLY A 156 5.34 2.42 -13.89
N ASP A 157 6.09 3.03 -12.97
CA ASP A 157 6.96 2.35 -12.01
C ASP A 157 6.22 1.86 -10.74
N HIS A 158 4.90 2.05 -10.70
CA HIS A 158 4.02 1.61 -9.62
C HIS A 158 2.92 0.69 -10.16
N ALA A 159 2.25 -0.01 -9.24
CA ALA A 159 0.96 -0.64 -9.44
C ALA A 159 -0.09 0.05 -8.56
N ILE A 160 -1.30 0.23 -9.10
CA ILE A 160 -2.48 0.61 -8.34
C ILE A 160 -3.14 -0.68 -7.86
N ILE A 161 -3.05 -0.95 -6.57
CA ILE A 161 -3.64 -2.13 -5.94
C ILE A 161 -4.98 -1.72 -5.34
N VAL A 162 -6.07 -2.26 -5.85
CA VAL A 162 -7.42 -2.06 -5.32
C VAL A 162 -7.75 -3.20 -4.37
N GLY A 163 -8.18 -2.87 -3.17
CA GLY A 163 -8.60 -3.83 -2.16
C GLY A 163 -10.05 -3.65 -1.76
N GLU A 164 -10.79 -4.76 -1.70
CA GLU A 164 -12.07 -4.82 -1.00
C GLU A 164 -11.81 -4.88 0.50
N VAL A 165 -12.43 -3.98 1.26
CA VAL A 165 -12.30 -3.93 2.72
C VAL A 165 -13.15 -5.03 3.34
N VAL A 166 -12.49 -5.97 4.02
CA VAL A 166 -13.12 -7.15 4.66
C VAL A 166 -13.09 -7.08 6.19
N GLY A 167 -12.35 -6.14 6.75
CA GLY A 167 -12.29 -5.84 8.18
C GLY A 167 -11.84 -4.40 8.40
N LEU A 168 -12.35 -3.76 9.43
CA LEU A 168 -11.95 -2.41 9.81
C LEU A 168 -12.16 -2.18 11.31
N ASP A 169 -11.34 -1.30 11.84
CA ASP A 169 -11.35 -0.91 13.24
C ASP A 169 -10.77 0.51 13.36
N ALA A 170 -11.28 1.29 14.29
CA ALA A 170 -10.79 2.62 14.60
C ALA A 170 -10.76 2.84 16.12
N THR A 171 -9.76 3.57 16.60
CA THR A 171 -9.70 3.99 17.98
C THR A 171 -10.53 5.25 18.21
N ASP A 172 -11.10 5.39 19.41
CA ASP A 172 -11.71 6.65 19.86
C ASP A 172 -10.67 7.64 20.40
N ASP A 173 -9.37 7.30 20.32
CA ASP A 173 -8.29 8.17 20.79
C ASP A 173 -8.25 9.47 19.96
N PRO A 174 -8.24 10.64 20.60
CA PRO A 174 -8.18 11.94 19.92
C PRO A 174 -6.79 12.29 19.37
N ASP A 175 -5.85 11.35 19.31
CA ASP A 175 -4.52 11.60 18.79
C ASP A 175 -4.56 12.18 17.38
N ALA A 176 -3.71 13.19 17.14
CA ALA A 176 -3.55 13.81 15.83
C ALA A 176 -2.95 12.83 14.82
N ALA A 177 -3.39 12.91 13.57
CA ALA A 177 -2.85 12.08 12.50
C ALA A 177 -1.45 12.52 12.07
N LEU A 178 -0.59 11.57 11.71
CA LEU A 178 0.68 11.85 11.04
C LEU A 178 0.41 12.27 9.59
N ILE A 179 0.94 13.44 9.22
CA ILE A 179 0.77 14.02 7.89
C ILE A 179 2.10 14.06 7.16
N PHE A 180 2.09 13.78 5.86
CA PHE A 180 3.23 14.01 4.97
C PHE A 180 2.95 15.23 4.08
N TYR A 181 3.78 16.26 4.23
CA TYR A 181 3.64 17.52 3.50
C TYR A 181 4.99 18.11 3.15
N ARG A 182 5.21 18.46 1.89
CA ARG A 182 6.44 19.07 1.35
C ARG A 182 7.70 18.26 1.64
N GLY A 183 7.59 16.92 1.67
CA GLY A 183 8.72 16.03 1.93
C GLY A 183 9.04 15.82 3.42
N GLU A 184 8.19 16.29 4.33
CA GLU A 184 8.39 16.19 5.78
C GLU A 184 7.16 15.65 6.47
N TYR A 185 7.36 14.97 7.61
CA TYR A 185 6.27 14.60 8.51
C TYR A 185 5.82 15.79 9.34
N ARG A 186 4.51 15.93 9.49
CA ARG A 186 3.80 16.95 10.25
C ARG A 186 2.70 16.31 11.08
N SER A 187 2.13 17.03 12.04
CA SER A 187 0.88 16.68 12.73
C SER A 187 -0.23 17.66 12.37
N LEU A 188 -1.47 17.23 12.55
CA LEU A 188 -2.61 18.13 12.64
C LEU A 188 -2.73 18.52 14.10
N ASP A 189 -2.42 19.76 14.42
CA ASP A 189 -2.61 20.35 15.77
C ASP A 189 -4.04 20.85 15.91
#